data_4aa6b3f5c46f9c560e43d031ded1304a
#
_entry.id   4aa6b3f5c46f9c560e43d031ded1304a
#
_cell.length_a   1.000
_cell.length_b   1.000
_cell.length_c   1.000
_cell.angle_alpha   90.00
_cell.angle_beta   90.00
_cell.angle_gamma   90.00
#
_symmetry.space_group_name_H-M   'P 1'
#
loop_
_entity.id
_entity.type
_entity.pdbx_description
1 polymer ?
#
loop_
_entity_poly.entity_id
_entity_poly.type
_entity_poly.pdbx_seq_one_letter_code
_entity_poly.pdbx_strand_id
1 'polypeptide(L)'
;NVMAGYFKNREATAKVLHDGRLFTGDLGYYDEDGFLVVVGRKKALLIAPNGEKYSPEGIEEAITNTSRYFSQVMIYNDMKPYTVALVTMDVLRQQRLRNDYHQVDAEHILEQLSKDFHTYADHPNYQGHFPKLWMPKLFAILPEPFTEQNFMLNSTMKMVRHKVMDNYGQLIETMYEPNAEQRTALHNLNLIRGITHH
;
A
#
# COMPACT_ATOMS: atom_id res chain seq x y z
N ASN A 1 1.79 30.91 9.34
CA ASN A 1 3.19 30.45 9.46
C ASN A 1 3.60 29.67 8.21
N VAL A 2 4.02 30.40 7.17
CA VAL A 2 4.53 29.81 5.93
C VAL A 2 6.07 29.85 5.99
N MET A 3 6.74 28.77 5.53
CA MET A 3 8.21 28.72 5.48
C MET A 3 8.78 29.80 4.54
N ALA A 4 10.03 30.24 4.78
CA ALA A 4 10.75 31.12 3.86
C ALA A 4 11.22 30.41 2.57
N GLY A 5 11.35 29.10 2.61
CA GLY A 5 11.78 28.24 1.51
C GLY A 5 12.62 27.06 1.97
N TYR A 6 12.97 26.18 1.02
CA TYR A 6 13.92 25.08 1.25
C TYR A 6 15.36 25.60 1.29
N PHE A 7 16.13 25.16 2.28
CA PHE A 7 17.52 25.61 2.44
C PHE A 7 18.36 25.29 1.20
N LYS A 8 18.97 26.32 0.62
CA LYS A 8 19.81 26.26 -0.59
C LYS A 8 19.16 25.56 -1.81
N ASN A 9 17.80 25.49 -1.86
CA ASN A 9 17.09 24.88 -2.98
C ASN A 9 15.99 25.81 -3.50
N ARG A 10 16.39 26.78 -4.32
CA ARG A 10 15.49 27.78 -4.91
C ARG A 10 14.48 27.15 -5.88
N GLU A 11 14.89 26.13 -6.63
CA GLU A 11 14.03 25.46 -7.60
C GLU A 11 12.89 24.71 -6.89
N ALA A 12 13.19 23.93 -5.85
CA ALA A 12 12.17 23.27 -5.03
C ALA A 12 11.25 24.28 -4.33
N THR A 13 11.82 25.42 -3.86
CA THR A 13 11.03 26.48 -3.25
C THR A 13 10.04 27.09 -4.24
N ALA A 14 10.50 27.44 -5.45
CA ALA A 14 9.66 28.02 -6.48
C ALA A 14 8.51 27.09 -6.94
N LYS A 15 8.66 25.76 -6.79
CA LYS A 15 7.61 24.79 -7.12
C LYS A 15 6.46 24.75 -6.10
N VAL A 16 6.70 25.19 -4.86
CA VAL A 16 5.71 25.04 -3.78
C VAL A 16 5.31 26.35 -3.11
N LEU A 17 6.07 27.44 -3.33
CA LEU A 17 5.80 28.72 -2.71
C LEU A 17 5.53 29.78 -3.78
N HIS A 18 4.27 30.20 -3.94
CA HIS A 18 3.82 31.18 -4.88
C HIS A 18 2.96 32.22 -4.17
N ASP A 19 3.23 33.51 -4.38
CA ASP A 19 2.45 34.64 -3.85
C ASP A 19 2.17 34.54 -2.33
N GLY A 20 3.17 34.10 -1.55
CA GLY A 20 3.05 33.93 -0.11
C GLY A 20 2.20 32.72 0.31
N ARG A 21 1.79 31.87 -0.62
CA ARG A 21 1.04 30.64 -0.37
C ARG A 21 1.91 29.41 -0.54
N LEU A 22 1.82 28.49 0.40
CA LEU A 22 2.51 27.20 0.35
C LEU A 22 1.57 26.13 -0.23
N PHE A 23 1.93 25.58 -1.38
CA PHE A 23 1.26 24.43 -1.98
C PHE A 23 1.88 23.15 -1.43
N THR A 24 1.25 22.56 -0.43
CA THR A 24 1.73 21.36 0.28
C THR A 24 1.71 20.11 -0.62
N GLY A 25 0.87 20.13 -1.65
CA GLY A 25 0.56 18.96 -2.47
C GLY A 25 -0.43 18.00 -1.82
N ASP A 26 -0.94 18.36 -0.66
CA ASP A 26 -2.03 17.63 -0.01
C ASP A 26 -3.37 18.05 -0.64
N LEU A 27 -4.31 17.11 -0.70
CA LEU A 27 -5.67 17.31 -1.16
C LEU A 27 -6.62 17.24 0.03
N GLY A 28 -7.57 18.12 0.04
CA GLY A 28 -8.60 18.16 1.08
C GLY A 28 -9.83 18.93 0.62
N TYR A 29 -10.89 18.83 1.40
CA TYR A 29 -12.10 19.59 1.23
C TYR A 29 -12.61 20.08 2.61
N TYR A 30 -13.47 21.07 2.61
CA TYR A 30 -14.19 21.45 3.80
C TYR A 30 -15.51 20.67 3.86
N ASP A 31 -15.79 20.05 4.99
CA ASP A 31 -17.06 19.38 5.23
C ASP A 31 -18.20 20.41 5.49
N GLU A 32 -19.42 19.92 5.72
CA GLU A 32 -20.61 20.75 5.95
C GLU A 32 -20.49 21.62 7.22
N ASP A 33 -19.70 21.19 8.19
CA ASP A 33 -19.43 21.92 9.44
C ASP A 33 -18.23 22.87 9.32
N GLY A 34 -17.55 22.90 8.17
CA GLY A 34 -16.41 23.77 7.88
C GLY A 34 -15.06 23.23 8.37
N PHE A 35 -14.96 21.96 8.74
CA PHE A 35 -13.68 21.32 9.07
C PHE A 35 -12.93 20.90 7.81
N LEU A 36 -11.61 21.10 7.83
CA LEU A 36 -10.74 20.65 6.75
C LEU A 36 -10.50 19.14 6.85
N VAL A 37 -11.03 18.39 5.88
CA VAL A 37 -10.78 16.96 5.72
C VAL A 37 -9.65 16.77 4.70
N VAL A 38 -8.51 16.19 5.13
CA VAL A 38 -7.38 15.86 4.25
C VAL A 38 -7.59 14.45 3.72
N VAL A 39 -7.63 14.30 2.38
CA VAL A 39 -7.92 13.02 1.71
C VAL A 39 -6.69 12.34 1.14
N GLY A 40 -5.54 13.01 1.12
CA GLY A 40 -4.29 12.43 0.65
C GLY A 40 -3.41 13.40 -0.12
N ARG A 41 -2.43 12.87 -0.86
CA ARG A 41 -1.47 13.65 -1.64
C ARG A 41 -1.75 13.59 -3.14
N LYS A 42 -1.73 14.73 -3.82
CA LYS A 42 -1.92 14.83 -5.28
C LYS A 42 -1.03 13.90 -6.08
N LYS A 43 0.24 13.73 -5.67
CA LYS A 43 1.23 12.87 -6.35
C LYS A 43 1.12 11.39 -5.99
N ALA A 44 0.36 11.04 -4.96
CA ALA A 44 0.17 9.67 -4.50
C ALA A 44 -1.17 9.07 -4.94
N LEU A 45 -2.00 9.85 -5.65
CA LEU A 45 -3.27 9.35 -6.14
C LEU A 45 -3.08 8.21 -7.13
N LEU A 46 -3.87 7.20 -6.97
CA LEU A 46 -4.06 6.11 -7.92
C LEU A 46 -5.18 6.47 -8.90
N ILE A 47 -5.17 5.82 -10.06
CA ILE A 47 -6.18 6.04 -11.10
C ILE A 47 -6.88 4.70 -11.35
N ALA A 48 -8.17 4.65 -11.04
CA ALA A 48 -9.01 3.49 -11.29
C ALA A 48 -9.27 3.29 -12.80
N PRO A 49 -9.74 2.10 -13.24
CA PRO A 49 -10.03 1.81 -14.65
C PRO A 49 -11.00 2.81 -15.32
N ASN A 50 -11.88 3.40 -14.55
CA ASN A 50 -12.85 4.42 -15.00
C ASN A 50 -12.30 5.85 -15.01
N GLY A 51 -10.99 6.04 -14.72
CA GLY A 51 -10.32 7.34 -14.64
C GLY A 51 -10.49 8.09 -13.31
N GLU A 52 -11.23 7.52 -12.36
CA GLU A 52 -11.41 8.10 -11.03
C GLU A 52 -10.10 8.08 -10.25
N LYS A 53 -9.78 9.21 -9.59
CA LYS A 53 -8.57 9.36 -8.78
C LYS A 53 -8.91 9.17 -7.31
N TYR A 54 -8.12 8.35 -6.61
CA TYR A 54 -8.32 8.07 -5.20
C TYR A 54 -7.01 7.98 -4.42
N SER A 55 -7.08 8.25 -3.11
CA SER A 55 -5.94 8.09 -2.21
C SER A 55 -5.77 6.61 -1.83
N PRO A 56 -4.56 6.05 -1.95
CA PRO A 56 -4.27 4.70 -1.49
C PRO A 56 -4.23 4.58 0.04
N GLU A 57 -3.90 5.64 0.74
CA GLU A 57 -3.53 5.64 2.16
C GLU A 57 -4.64 5.04 3.05
N GLY A 58 -5.90 5.41 2.81
CA GLY A 58 -7.03 4.90 3.60
C GLY A 58 -7.23 3.38 3.49
N ILE A 59 -7.05 2.81 2.28
CA ILE A 59 -7.16 1.36 2.06
C ILE A 59 -5.96 0.63 2.64
N GLU A 60 -4.74 1.16 2.46
CA GLU A 60 -3.51 0.61 3.02
C GLU A 60 -3.57 0.56 4.55
N GLU A 61 -4.06 1.63 5.17
CA GLU A 61 -4.28 1.71 6.61
C GLU A 61 -5.35 0.72 7.06
N ALA A 62 -6.47 0.61 6.35
CA ALA A 62 -7.54 -0.33 6.68
C ALA A 62 -7.04 -1.78 6.66
N ILE A 63 -6.27 -2.16 5.63
CA ILE A 63 -5.68 -3.50 5.54
C ILE A 63 -4.71 -3.74 6.70
N THR A 64 -3.77 -2.82 6.97
CA THR A 64 -2.77 -3.00 8.04
C THR A 64 -3.38 -3.03 9.44
N ASN A 65 -4.43 -2.25 9.69
CA ASN A 65 -5.11 -2.20 10.99
C ASN A 65 -5.96 -3.44 11.27
N THR A 66 -6.44 -4.14 10.23
CA THR A 66 -7.30 -5.31 10.40
C THR A 66 -6.55 -6.63 10.21
N SER A 67 -5.44 -6.63 9.48
CA SER A 67 -4.65 -7.83 9.24
C SER A 67 -3.84 -8.25 10.48
N ARG A 68 -3.83 -9.56 10.72
CA ARG A 68 -2.97 -10.18 11.75
C ARG A 68 -1.54 -10.41 11.27
N TYR A 69 -1.35 -10.50 9.93
CA TYR A 69 -0.08 -10.97 9.35
C TYR A 69 0.63 -9.91 8.51
N PHE A 70 -0.08 -8.94 7.93
CA PHE A 70 0.56 -7.92 7.09
C PHE A 70 0.89 -6.66 7.88
N SER A 71 2.15 -6.22 7.82
CA SER A 71 2.67 -5.06 8.56
C SER A 71 2.71 -3.79 7.74
N GLN A 72 2.92 -3.92 6.43
CA GLN A 72 2.95 -2.80 5.51
C GLN A 72 2.28 -3.23 4.20
N VAL A 73 1.58 -2.30 3.59
CA VAL A 73 0.84 -2.50 2.34
C VAL A 73 1.10 -1.32 1.43
N MET A 74 1.38 -1.59 0.18
CA MET A 74 1.37 -0.60 -0.89
C MET A 74 0.39 -1.05 -1.97
N ILE A 75 -0.71 -0.34 -2.17
CA ILE A 75 -1.60 -0.61 -3.30
C ILE A 75 -1.15 0.18 -4.53
N TYR A 76 -1.43 -0.38 -5.71
CA TYR A 76 -1.11 0.21 -6.99
C TYR A 76 -2.24 0.04 -7.98
N ASN A 77 -2.52 1.12 -8.70
CA ASN A 77 -3.31 1.15 -9.91
C ASN A 77 -2.94 2.42 -10.70
N ASP A 78 -2.79 2.30 -11.99
CA ASP A 78 -2.63 3.40 -12.93
C ASP A 78 -3.41 3.06 -14.20
N MET A 79 -4.73 3.29 -14.17
CA MET A 79 -5.69 2.92 -15.22
C MET A 79 -5.65 1.42 -15.61
N LYS A 80 -5.13 0.56 -14.73
CA LYS A 80 -5.10 -0.89 -14.91
C LYS A 80 -6.48 -1.50 -14.63
N PRO A 81 -6.78 -2.72 -15.10
CA PRO A 81 -8.11 -3.34 -14.96
C PRO A 81 -8.60 -3.50 -13.53
N TYR A 82 -7.71 -3.56 -12.56
CA TYR A 82 -7.99 -3.69 -11.13
C TYR A 82 -6.80 -3.18 -10.30
N THR A 83 -7.04 -2.93 -9.03
CA THR A 83 -6.00 -2.57 -8.06
C THR A 83 -5.27 -3.82 -7.58
N VAL A 84 -3.96 -3.74 -7.38
CA VAL A 84 -3.12 -4.78 -6.78
C VAL A 84 -2.43 -4.26 -5.53
N ALA A 85 -1.90 -5.16 -4.70
CA ALA A 85 -1.18 -4.80 -3.49
C ALA A 85 0.17 -5.53 -3.40
N LEU A 86 1.17 -4.84 -2.90
CA LEU A 86 2.38 -5.42 -2.34
C LEU A 86 2.26 -5.41 -0.83
N VAL A 87 2.55 -6.52 -0.17
CA VAL A 87 2.42 -6.67 1.28
C VAL A 87 3.69 -7.20 1.91
N THR A 88 3.98 -6.77 3.12
CA THR A 88 5.13 -7.28 3.88
C THR A 88 4.70 -7.81 5.24
N MET A 89 5.54 -8.67 5.81
CA MET A 89 5.44 -9.17 7.18
C MET A 89 6.72 -8.82 7.93
N ASP A 90 6.60 -8.15 9.06
CA ASP A 90 7.72 -7.99 9.98
C ASP A 90 8.06 -9.31 10.69
N VAL A 91 9.18 -9.34 11.41
CA VAL A 91 9.66 -10.54 12.09
C VAL A 91 8.62 -11.12 13.06
N LEU A 92 7.89 -10.27 13.78
CA LEU A 92 6.89 -10.73 14.74
C LEU A 92 5.68 -11.37 14.05
N ARG A 93 5.25 -10.82 12.92
CA ARG A 93 4.15 -11.37 12.12
C ARG A 93 4.54 -12.66 11.41
N GLN A 94 5.78 -12.77 10.92
CA GLN A 94 6.31 -14.03 10.38
C GLN A 94 6.37 -15.11 11.46
N GLN A 95 6.82 -14.77 12.67
CA GLN A 95 6.84 -15.69 13.79
C GLN A 95 5.42 -16.13 14.20
N ARG A 96 4.46 -15.19 14.20
CA ARG A 96 3.05 -15.52 14.44
C ARG A 96 2.53 -16.49 13.38
N LEU A 97 2.81 -16.24 12.09
CA LEU A 97 2.40 -17.13 11.01
C LEU A 97 2.94 -18.55 11.21
N ARG A 98 4.21 -18.69 11.56
CA ARG A 98 4.83 -19.99 11.87
C ARG A 98 4.14 -20.70 13.06
N ASN A 99 3.80 -19.96 14.10
CA ASN A 99 3.16 -20.52 15.30
C ASN A 99 1.71 -20.93 15.01
N ASP A 100 0.96 -20.09 14.32
CA ASP A 100 -0.46 -20.34 14.03
C ASP A 100 -0.65 -21.49 13.03
N TYR A 101 0.33 -21.71 12.11
CA TYR A 101 0.24 -22.69 11.04
C TYR A 101 1.39 -23.71 11.02
N HIS A 102 1.81 -24.14 12.21
CA HIS A 102 2.82 -25.17 12.33
C HIS A 102 2.34 -26.49 11.68
N GLN A 103 3.13 -27.03 10.76
CA GLN A 103 2.82 -28.25 9.97
C GLN A 103 1.58 -28.15 9.05
N VAL A 104 1.15 -26.95 8.71
CA VAL A 104 0.08 -26.71 7.74
C VAL A 104 0.72 -26.48 6.36
N ASP A 105 0.09 -26.99 5.30
CA ASP A 105 0.56 -26.79 3.92
C ASP A 105 0.44 -25.32 3.49
N ALA A 106 1.33 -24.92 2.56
CA ALA A 106 1.43 -23.52 2.13
C ALA A 106 0.17 -23.04 1.39
N GLU A 107 -0.55 -23.94 0.72
CA GLU A 107 -1.78 -23.67 0.00
C GLU A 107 -2.89 -23.25 0.97
N HIS A 108 -3.05 -23.97 2.07
CA HIS A 108 -4.00 -23.60 3.13
C HIS A 108 -3.60 -22.28 3.80
N ILE A 109 -2.30 -22.08 4.06
CA ILE A 109 -1.80 -20.82 4.62
C ILE A 109 -2.14 -19.65 3.70
N LEU A 110 -1.92 -19.79 2.39
CA LEU A 110 -2.25 -18.75 1.42
C LEU A 110 -3.75 -18.42 1.40
N GLU A 111 -4.61 -19.44 1.53
CA GLU A 111 -6.06 -19.22 1.63
C GLU A 111 -6.41 -18.39 2.89
N GLN A 112 -5.80 -18.71 4.05
CA GLN A 112 -6.05 -17.95 5.27
C GLN A 112 -5.49 -16.53 5.20
N LEU A 113 -4.31 -16.35 4.61
CA LEU A 113 -3.74 -15.02 4.34
C LEU A 113 -4.61 -14.18 3.40
N SER A 114 -5.24 -14.83 2.40
CA SER A 114 -6.18 -14.16 1.51
C SER A 114 -7.44 -13.69 2.26
N LYS A 115 -7.96 -14.49 3.19
CA LYS A 115 -9.08 -14.08 4.06
C LYS A 115 -8.67 -12.94 4.98
N ASP A 116 -7.51 -13.04 5.62
CA ASP A 116 -6.94 -12.01 6.49
C ASP A 116 -6.74 -10.67 5.75
N PHE A 117 -6.21 -10.73 4.53
CA PHE A 117 -6.02 -9.56 3.68
C PHE A 117 -7.33 -8.80 3.39
N HIS A 118 -8.44 -9.50 3.23
CA HIS A 118 -9.73 -8.89 2.91
C HIS A 118 -10.61 -8.58 4.13
N THR A 119 -10.13 -8.84 5.35
CA THR A 119 -10.91 -8.61 6.60
C THR A 119 -11.41 -7.17 6.72
N TYR A 120 -10.66 -6.19 6.21
CA TYR A 120 -11.05 -4.77 6.25
C TYR A 120 -12.38 -4.49 5.55
N ALA A 121 -12.74 -5.26 4.52
CA ALA A 121 -13.94 -5.01 3.73
C ALA A 121 -15.24 -5.17 4.53
N ASP A 122 -15.23 -6.11 5.49
CA ASP A 122 -16.38 -6.42 6.35
C ASP A 122 -16.19 -5.87 7.78
N HIS A 123 -15.06 -5.21 8.06
CA HIS A 123 -14.78 -4.66 9.38
C HIS A 123 -15.66 -3.44 9.67
N PRO A 124 -16.30 -3.33 10.85
CA PRO A 124 -17.27 -2.26 11.17
C PRO A 124 -16.76 -0.83 10.91
N ASN A 125 -15.46 -0.59 11.08
CA ASN A 125 -14.85 0.73 10.87
C ASN A 125 -14.62 1.09 9.41
N TYR A 126 -14.67 0.11 8.48
CA TYR A 126 -14.27 0.32 7.08
C TYR A 126 -15.31 -0.16 6.07
N GLN A 127 -16.30 -0.94 6.51
CA GLN A 127 -17.35 -1.49 5.65
C GLN A 127 -18.07 -0.37 4.87
N GLY A 128 -18.09 -0.51 3.56
CA GLY A 128 -18.74 0.47 2.68
C GLY A 128 -17.96 1.76 2.42
N HIS A 129 -16.79 1.96 3.05
CA HIS A 129 -15.99 3.18 2.86
C HIS A 129 -15.28 3.22 1.50
N PHE A 130 -14.96 2.07 0.92
CA PHE A 130 -14.18 2.00 -0.32
C PHE A 130 -15.00 1.41 -1.46
N PRO A 131 -15.09 2.08 -2.62
CA PRO A 131 -15.64 1.51 -3.84
C PRO A 131 -14.89 0.23 -4.23
N LYS A 132 -15.61 -0.77 -4.75
CA LYS A 132 -15.01 -2.07 -5.14
C LYS A 132 -13.86 -1.93 -6.16
N LEU A 133 -13.92 -0.93 -7.04
CA LEU A 133 -12.86 -0.66 -8.04
C LEU A 133 -11.54 -0.20 -7.43
N TRP A 134 -11.56 0.33 -6.22
CA TRP A 134 -10.36 0.77 -5.51
C TRP A 134 -9.71 -0.37 -4.71
N MET A 135 -10.53 -1.36 -4.32
CA MET A 135 -10.10 -2.48 -3.48
C MET A 135 -9.14 -3.39 -4.26
N PRO A 136 -7.99 -3.76 -3.69
CA PRO A 136 -7.06 -4.64 -4.39
C PRO A 136 -7.63 -6.04 -4.57
N LYS A 137 -7.53 -6.54 -5.82
CA LYS A 137 -7.98 -7.88 -6.21
C LYS A 137 -6.93 -8.95 -5.90
N LEU A 138 -5.64 -8.61 -6.10
CA LEU A 138 -4.51 -9.51 -5.90
C LEU A 138 -3.51 -8.84 -4.95
N PHE A 139 -2.79 -9.66 -4.20
CA PHE A 139 -1.64 -9.20 -3.42
C PHE A 139 -0.42 -10.10 -3.63
N ALA A 140 0.75 -9.52 -3.67
CA ALA A 140 2.02 -10.22 -3.67
C ALA A 140 2.77 -9.96 -2.34
N ILE A 141 3.18 -11.04 -1.67
CA ILE A 141 4.00 -10.97 -0.47
C ILE A 141 5.43 -10.63 -0.89
N LEU A 142 6.09 -9.74 -0.17
CA LEU A 142 7.47 -9.38 -0.41
C LEU A 142 8.40 -10.09 0.58
N PRO A 143 9.66 -10.38 0.17
CA PRO A 143 10.60 -11.11 1.01
C PRO A 143 11.09 -10.31 2.22
N GLU A 144 11.04 -8.99 2.13
CA GLU A 144 11.53 -8.08 3.15
C GLU A 144 10.58 -6.90 3.38
N PRO A 145 10.54 -6.32 4.60
CA PRO A 145 9.76 -5.12 4.86
C PRO A 145 10.37 -3.89 4.20
N PHE A 146 9.55 -2.85 4.03
CA PHE A 146 10.03 -1.52 3.67
C PHE A 146 10.77 -0.93 4.85
N THR A 147 11.98 -0.44 4.62
CA THR A 147 12.86 0.13 5.64
C THR A 147 13.55 1.40 5.13
N GLU A 148 14.19 2.14 6.03
CA GLU A 148 15.06 3.26 5.68
C GLU A 148 16.35 2.77 4.99
N GLN A 149 16.85 1.60 5.38
CA GLN A 149 18.08 1.00 4.83
C GLN A 149 17.94 0.61 3.37
N ASN A 150 16.76 0.12 2.96
CA ASN A 150 16.48 -0.18 1.55
C ASN A 150 15.82 1.01 0.80
N PHE A 151 15.79 2.19 1.45
CA PHE A 151 15.24 3.44 0.90
C PHE A 151 13.76 3.42 0.53
N MET A 152 13.03 2.40 0.92
CA MET A 152 11.58 2.31 0.69
C MET A 152 10.77 3.05 1.76
N LEU A 153 11.40 3.40 2.88
CA LEU A 153 10.91 4.40 3.84
C LEU A 153 11.89 5.59 3.88
N ASN A 154 11.37 6.76 4.17
CA ASN A 154 12.20 7.93 4.47
C ASN A 154 12.50 8.02 5.98
N SER A 155 13.31 8.99 6.40
CA SER A 155 13.69 9.22 7.82
C SER A 155 12.50 9.52 8.75
N THR A 156 11.32 9.79 8.21
CA THR A 156 10.08 9.96 8.98
C THR A 156 9.16 8.73 8.89
N MET A 157 9.71 7.58 8.48
CA MET A 157 9.04 6.28 8.34
C MET A 157 7.86 6.29 7.34
N LYS A 158 7.83 7.25 6.42
CA LYS A 158 6.82 7.31 5.36
C LYS A 158 7.31 6.57 4.12
N MET A 159 6.40 5.82 3.50
CA MET A 159 6.68 5.07 2.28
C MET A 159 7.11 5.97 1.13
N VAL A 160 8.20 5.58 0.48
CA VAL A 160 8.74 6.20 -0.72
C VAL A 160 8.33 5.38 -1.94
N ARG A 161 7.08 5.60 -2.41
CA ARG A 161 6.41 4.76 -3.43
C ARG A 161 7.25 4.55 -4.69
N HIS A 162 7.92 5.59 -5.20
CA HIS A 162 8.75 5.43 -6.40
C HIS A 162 9.92 4.46 -6.16
N LYS A 163 10.49 4.40 -4.93
CA LYS A 163 11.53 3.44 -4.60
C LYS A 163 10.99 2.00 -4.52
N VAL A 164 9.78 1.83 -4.01
CA VAL A 164 9.11 0.52 -4.08
C VAL A 164 8.85 0.12 -5.52
N MET A 165 8.42 1.06 -6.38
CA MET A 165 8.22 0.81 -7.80
C MET A 165 9.54 0.50 -8.54
N ASP A 166 10.64 1.18 -8.22
CA ASP A 166 11.96 0.90 -8.80
C ASP A 166 12.39 -0.56 -8.54
N ASN A 167 12.06 -1.10 -7.35
CA ASN A 167 12.43 -2.46 -6.95
C ASN A 167 11.43 -3.54 -7.38
N TYR A 168 10.14 -3.26 -7.31
CA TYR A 168 9.07 -4.25 -7.48
C TYR A 168 8.12 -3.95 -8.65
N GLY A 169 8.40 -2.95 -9.47
CA GLY A 169 7.55 -2.59 -10.60
C GLY A 169 7.35 -3.76 -11.58
N GLN A 170 8.40 -4.56 -11.82
CA GLN A 170 8.29 -5.74 -12.66
C GLN A 170 7.34 -6.80 -12.06
N LEU A 171 7.39 -7.03 -10.75
CA LEU A 171 6.45 -7.91 -10.06
C LEU A 171 5.01 -7.39 -10.21
N ILE A 172 4.80 -6.08 -10.04
CA ILE A 172 3.49 -5.45 -10.23
C ILE A 172 2.98 -5.67 -11.66
N GLU A 173 3.81 -5.49 -12.69
CA GLU A 173 3.39 -5.73 -14.08
C GLU A 173 2.98 -7.19 -14.31
N THR A 174 3.67 -8.18 -13.72
CA THR A 174 3.27 -9.60 -13.83
C THR A 174 1.89 -9.87 -13.24
N MET A 175 1.43 -9.04 -12.28
CA MET A 175 0.10 -9.17 -11.67
C MET A 175 -1.04 -8.71 -12.60
N TYR A 176 -0.73 -8.19 -13.79
CA TYR A 176 -1.69 -7.79 -14.83
C TYR A 176 -1.58 -8.64 -16.11
N GLU A 177 -0.59 -9.53 -16.20
CA GLU A 177 -0.39 -10.41 -17.34
C GLU A 177 -1.44 -11.56 -17.39
N PRO A 178 -1.55 -12.28 -18.50
CA PRO A 178 -2.36 -13.50 -18.54
C PRO A 178 -1.99 -14.49 -17.44
N ASN A 179 -3.00 -15.06 -16.78
CA ASN A 179 -2.85 -15.96 -15.62
C ASN A 179 -2.22 -15.29 -14.37
N ALA A 180 -2.39 -13.99 -14.20
CA ALA A 180 -1.87 -13.23 -13.06
C ALA A 180 -2.22 -13.85 -11.70
N GLU A 181 -3.44 -14.35 -11.52
CA GLU A 181 -3.88 -14.99 -10.27
C GLU A 181 -3.01 -16.21 -9.94
N GLN A 182 -2.76 -17.10 -10.91
CA GLN A 182 -1.93 -18.30 -10.71
C GLN A 182 -0.47 -17.96 -10.47
N ARG A 183 0.08 -16.99 -11.21
CA ARG A 183 1.46 -16.53 -11.05
C ARG A 183 1.68 -15.88 -9.69
N THR A 184 0.77 -15.02 -9.27
CA THR A 184 0.84 -14.36 -7.96
C THR A 184 0.68 -15.38 -6.83
N ALA A 185 -0.24 -16.35 -6.98
CA ALA A 185 -0.37 -17.44 -6.03
C ALA A 185 0.93 -18.25 -5.90
N LEU A 186 1.56 -18.63 -7.02
CA LEU A 186 2.82 -19.37 -7.01
C LEU A 186 3.95 -18.57 -6.35
N HIS A 187 4.03 -17.27 -6.65
CA HIS A 187 4.98 -16.35 -5.99
C HIS A 187 4.79 -16.36 -4.47
N ASN A 188 3.56 -16.19 -4.01
CA ASN A 188 3.24 -16.18 -2.58
C ASN A 188 3.52 -17.52 -1.92
N LEU A 189 3.18 -18.64 -2.56
CA LEU A 189 3.46 -19.99 -2.05
C LEU A 189 4.97 -20.23 -1.82
N ASN A 190 5.81 -19.77 -2.73
CA ASN A 190 7.26 -19.90 -2.58
C ASN A 190 7.78 -19.11 -1.37
N LEU A 191 7.25 -17.90 -1.13
CA LEU A 191 7.61 -17.11 0.04
C LEU A 191 7.08 -17.69 1.34
N ILE A 192 5.83 -18.19 1.36
CA ILE A 192 5.25 -18.85 2.52
C ILE A 192 6.08 -20.05 2.93
N ARG A 193 6.48 -20.92 1.97
CA ARG A 193 7.37 -22.06 2.23
C ARG A 193 8.70 -21.60 2.83
N GLY A 194 9.31 -20.54 2.31
CA GLY A 194 10.53 -19.94 2.88
C GLY A 194 10.33 -19.44 4.31
N ILE A 195 9.18 -18.85 4.64
CA ILE A 195 8.87 -18.37 5.99
C ILE A 195 8.61 -19.51 6.96
N THR A 196 7.90 -20.57 6.55
CA THR A 196 7.43 -21.64 7.45
C THR A 196 8.42 -22.79 7.65
N HIS A 197 9.44 -22.93 6.78
CA HIS A 197 10.46 -23.99 6.89
C HIS A 197 11.75 -23.57 7.61
N HIS A 198 11.81 -22.35 8.14
CA HIS A 198 12.86 -21.83 9.01
C HIS A 198 12.32 -21.62 10.43
#